data_25e2eae86ca4a274b9cb6e45b844407d
#
_entry.id   25e2eae86ca4a274b9cb6e45b844407d
#
_cell.length_a   1.000
_cell.length_b   1.000
_cell.length_c   1.000
_cell.angle_alpha   90.00
_cell.angle_beta   90.00
_cell.angle_gamma   90.00
#
_symmetry.space_group_name_H-M   'P 1'
#
loop_
_entity.id
_entity.type
_entity.pdbx_description
1 polymer ?
#
loop_
_entity_poly.entity_id
_entity_poly.type
_entity_poly.pdbx_seq_one_letter_code
_entity_poly.pdbx_strand_id
1 'polypeptide(L)'
;MFKISTKSQYGLRAMTYLAKCKKKICPLREISNGEGISFDYLEKIISKLEKSGLVKAKKGTHGGYCLSKKPIKIKVGEILYSLESDKQLIKCISHGSSKKIICSREKQCYARPLWKKIHDSLNKTLNSITLADLIK
;
A
#
# COMPACT_ATOMS: atom_id res chain seq x y z
N MET A 1 7.42 -2.17 18.14
CA MET A 1 6.45 -1.07 18.18
C MET A 1 5.85 -0.90 16.80
N PHE A 2 5.43 0.24 16.35
CA PHE A 2 4.80 0.38 15.02
C PHE A 2 5.77 -0.01 13.91
N LYS A 3 5.44 -1.05 13.17
CA LYS A 3 6.32 -1.58 12.14
C LYS A 3 5.58 -1.70 10.81
N ILE A 4 6.07 -0.99 9.81
CA ILE A 4 5.63 -1.18 8.45
C ILE A 4 6.33 -2.41 7.89
N SER A 5 5.56 -3.36 7.34
CA SER A 5 6.10 -4.61 6.85
C SER A 5 7.08 -4.39 5.69
N THR A 6 8.03 -5.31 5.53
CA THR A 6 8.96 -5.31 4.39
C THR A 6 8.19 -5.36 3.07
N LYS A 7 7.10 -6.11 3.04
CA LYS A 7 6.20 -6.18 1.88
C LYS A 7 5.68 -4.80 1.47
N SER A 8 5.21 -4.02 2.43
CA SER A 8 4.71 -2.66 2.19
C SER A 8 5.81 -1.72 1.74
N GLN A 9 7.00 -1.81 2.35
CA GLN A 9 8.15 -1.01 1.94
C GLN A 9 8.57 -1.32 0.49
N TYR A 10 8.66 -2.58 0.15
CA TYR A 10 9.01 -3.02 -1.21
C TYR A 10 7.91 -2.69 -2.22
N GLY A 11 6.65 -2.83 -1.82
CA GLY A 11 5.52 -2.47 -2.67
C GLY A 11 5.50 -0.98 -3.01
N LEU A 12 5.79 -0.14 -2.03
CA LEU A 12 5.90 1.29 -2.26
C LEU A 12 7.04 1.62 -3.23
N ARG A 13 8.19 0.98 -3.07
CA ARG A 13 9.34 1.13 -3.98
C ARG A 13 8.99 0.68 -5.40
N ALA A 14 8.30 -0.45 -5.55
CA ALA A 14 7.84 -0.92 -6.85
C ALA A 14 6.87 0.07 -7.51
N MET A 15 5.95 0.63 -6.75
CA MET A 15 5.01 1.65 -7.24
C MET A 15 5.72 2.92 -7.69
N THR A 16 6.72 3.38 -6.93
CA THR A 16 7.52 4.56 -7.34
C THR A 16 8.32 4.26 -8.60
N TYR A 17 8.85 3.06 -8.75
CA TYR A 17 9.53 2.65 -9.97
C TYR A 17 8.59 2.71 -11.18
N LEU A 18 7.40 2.16 -11.05
CA LEU A 18 6.39 2.21 -12.12
C LEU A 18 5.99 3.65 -12.45
N ALA A 19 5.88 4.51 -11.45
CA ALA A 19 5.54 5.91 -11.65
C ALA A 19 6.63 6.69 -12.40
N LYS A 20 7.89 6.31 -12.22
CA LYS A 20 9.03 6.90 -12.93
C LYS A 20 9.31 6.27 -14.28
N CYS A 21 8.77 5.09 -14.53
CA CYS A 21 9.04 4.34 -15.75
C CYS A 21 8.50 5.10 -16.96
N LYS A 22 9.39 5.42 -17.90
CA LYS A 22 9.03 6.14 -19.13
C LYS A 22 8.35 5.23 -20.16
N LYS A 23 8.51 3.93 -19.99
CA LYS A 23 7.87 2.94 -20.86
C LYS A 23 6.39 2.82 -20.52
N LYS A 24 5.57 2.56 -21.50
CA LYS A 24 4.14 2.32 -21.31
C LYS A 24 3.89 1.07 -20.45
N ILE A 25 4.71 0.05 -20.63
CA ILE A 25 4.68 -1.21 -19.90
C ILE A 25 6.08 -1.50 -19.35
N CYS A 26 6.17 -1.77 -18.06
CA CYS A 26 7.44 -2.05 -17.40
C CYS A 26 7.52 -3.55 -17.06
N PRO A 27 8.49 -4.30 -17.60
CA PRO A 27 8.65 -5.71 -17.25
C PRO A 27 9.00 -5.89 -15.77
N LEU A 28 8.44 -6.93 -15.16
CA LEU A 28 8.69 -7.21 -13.74
C LEU A 28 10.18 -7.45 -13.45
N ARG A 29 10.89 -8.08 -14.37
CA ARG A 29 12.34 -8.30 -14.26
C ARG A 29 13.12 -7.00 -14.14
N GLU A 30 12.71 -5.99 -14.88
CA GLU A 30 13.34 -4.66 -14.84
C GLU A 30 13.13 -4.00 -13.47
N ILE A 31 11.95 -4.10 -12.91
CA ILE A 31 11.64 -3.58 -11.56
C ILE A 31 12.47 -4.33 -10.52
N SER A 32 12.51 -5.66 -10.61
CA SER A 32 13.29 -6.52 -9.72
C SER A 32 14.77 -6.14 -9.71
N ASN A 33 15.36 -5.97 -10.88
CA ASN A 33 16.76 -5.61 -11.02
C ASN A 33 17.02 -4.17 -10.55
N GLY A 34 16.14 -3.24 -10.91
CA GLY A 34 16.29 -1.83 -10.56
C GLY A 34 16.15 -1.55 -9.08
N GLU A 35 15.31 -2.27 -8.39
CA GLU A 35 15.04 -2.08 -6.96
C GLU A 35 15.77 -3.09 -6.06
N GLY A 36 16.44 -4.08 -6.62
CA GLY A 36 17.14 -5.10 -5.84
C GLY A 36 16.19 -5.97 -5.01
N ILE A 37 15.00 -6.23 -5.54
CA ILE A 37 13.99 -7.09 -4.90
C ILE A 37 13.95 -8.42 -5.65
N SER A 38 13.91 -9.55 -4.94
CA SER A 38 13.83 -10.86 -5.60
C SER A 38 12.58 -10.94 -6.48
N PHE A 39 12.71 -11.53 -7.65
CA PHE A 39 11.64 -11.65 -8.63
C PHE A 39 10.40 -12.32 -8.04
N ASP A 40 10.58 -13.47 -7.37
CA ASP A 40 9.47 -14.23 -6.79
C ASP A 40 8.70 -13.43 -5.72
N TYR A 41 9.44 -12.70 -4.89
CA TYR A 41 8.82 -11.89 -3.86
C TYR A 41 8.08 -10.68 -4.45
N LEU A 42 8.70 -10.04 -5.43
CA LEU A 42 8.10 -8.91 -6.15
C LEU A 42 6.83 -9.33 -6.89
N GLU A 43 6.82 -10.53 -7.50
CA GLU A 43 5.65 -11.07 -8.17
C GLU A 43 4.45 -11.18 -7.23
N LYS A 44 4.67 -11.66 -6.00
CA LYS A 44 3.62 -11.74 -4.98
C LYS A 44 3.09 -10.36 -4.57
N ILE A 45 3.98 -9.40 -4.42
CA ILE A 45 3.62 -8.02 -4.07
C ILE A 45 2.79 -7.39 -5.19
N ILE A 46 3.27 -7.47 -6.42
CA ILE A 46 2.59 -6.89 -7.58
C ILE A 46 1.22 -7.55 -7.80
N SER A 47 1.11 -8.86 -7.58
CA SER A 47 -0.17 -9.56 -7.66
C SER A 47 -1.21 -8.97 -6.70
N LYS A 48 -0.82 -8.64 -5.49
CA LYS A 48 -1.72 -7.97 -4.52
C LYS A 48 -2.10 -6.57 -4.96
N LEU A 49 -1.16 -5.81 -5.50
CA LEU A 49 -1.42 -4.47 -6.03
C LEU A 49 -2.37 -4.51 -7.23
N GLU A 50 -2.22 -5.52 -8.08
CA GLU A 50 -3.12 -5.75 -9.22
C GLU A 50 -4.54 -6.06 -8.75
N LYS A 51 -4.69 -6.96 -7.78
CA LYS A 51 -5.99 -7.31 -7.19
C LYS A 51 -6.68 -6.11 -6.55
N SER A 52 -5.90 -5.18 -6.02
CA SER A 52 -6.42 -3.93 -5.45
C SER A 52 -6.73 -2.85 -6.49
N GLY A 53 -6.46 -3.13 -7.76
CA GLY A 53 -6.75 -2.19 -8.85
C GLY A 53 -5.76 -1.04 -8.99
N LEU A 54 -4.57 -1.14 -8.37
CA LEU A 54 -3.55 -0.10 -8.42
C LEU A 54 -2.60 -0.26 -9.59
N VAL A 55 -2.40 -1.49 -10.07
CA VAL A 55 -1.59 -1.79 -11.25
C VAL A 55 -2.38 -2.66 -12.22
N LYS A 56 -1.99 -2.60 -13.48
CA LYS A 56 -2.53 -3.43 -14.56
C LYS A 56 -1.42 -4.27 -15.15
N ALA A 57 -1.72 -5.52 -15.47
CA ALA A 57 -0.80 -6.43 -16.15
C ALA A 57 -1.08 -6.46 -17.64
N LYS A 58 -0.01 -6.58 -18.44
CA LYS A 58 -0.09 -6.95 -19.86
C LYS A 58 0.64 -8.26 -20.04
N LYS A 59 -0.08 -9.28 -20.52
CA LYS A 59 0.48 -10.60 -20.78
C LYS A 59 1.23 -10.63 -22.12
N GLY A 60 2.18 -11.57 -22.25
CA GLY A 60 2.93 -11.83 -23.47
C GLY A 60 4.43 -11.58 -23.33
N THR A 61 5.16 -11.77 -24.46
CA THR A 61 6.62 -11.59 -24.53
C THR A 61 7.09 -10.17 -24.24
N HIS A 62 6.28 -9.17 -24.56
CA HIS A 62 6.51 -7.77 -24.24
C HIS A 62 5.61 -7.30 -23.12
N GLY A 63 5.26 -8.24 -22.22
CA GLY A 63 4.38 -7.97 -21.09
C GLY A 63 5.08 -7.30 -19.94
N GLY A 64 4.32 -6.94 -18.96
CA GLY A 64 4.75 -6.29 -17.74
C GLY A 64 3.60 -5.61 -17.04
N TYR A 65 3.92 -4.55 -16.34
CA TYR A 65 2.94 -3.85 -15.52
C TYR A 65 2.96 -2.35 -15.77
N CYS A 66 1.85 -1.70 -15.48
CA CYS A 66 1.73 -0.25 -15.47
C CYS A 66 0.77 0.18 -14.37
N LEU A 67 0.82 1.45 -14.01
CA LEU A 67 -0.14 2.01 -13.07
C LEU A 67 -1.53 2.07 -13.70
N SER A 68 -2.57 1.77 -12.92
CA SER A 68 -3.97 1.85 -13.37
C SER A 68 -4.50 3.27 -13.39
N LYS A 69 -3.87 4.17 -12.65
CA LYS A 69 -4.25 5.60 -12.53
C LYS A 69 -3.00 6.47 -12.60
N LYS A 70 -3.19 7.75 -12.87
CA LYS A 70 -2.09 8.73 -12.78
C LYS A 70 -1.54 8.78 -11.36
N PRO A 71 -0.21 8.94 -11.16
CA PRO A 71 0.40 8.97 -9.82
C PRO A 71 -0.25 9.96 -8.86
N ILE A 72 -0.71 11.10 -9.35
CA ILE A 72 -1.38 12.10 -8.52
C ILE A 72 -2.72 11.62 -7.94
N LYS A 73 -3.31 10.58 -8.54
CA LYS A 73 -4.58 10.00 -8.09
C LYS A 73 -4.40 8.76 -7.21
N ILE A 74 -3.16 8.36 -6.95
CA ILE A 74 -2.84 7.21 -6.09
C ILE A 74 -2.30 7.73 -4.77
N LYS A 75 -3.00 7.46 -3.70
CA LYS A 75 -2.57 7.84 -2.35
C LYS A 75 -1.66 6.76 -1.76
N VAL A 76 -0.68 7.17 -1.00
CA VAL A 76 0.25 6.25 -0.31
C VAL A 76 -0.54 5.29 0.59
N GLY A 77 -1.59 5.78 1.25
CA GLY A 77 -2.47 4.94 2.07
C GLY A 77 -3.08 3.77 1.29
N GLU A 78 -3.55 4.00 0.06
CA GLU A 78 -4.11 2.93 -0.77
C GLU A 78 -3.09 1.81 -1.02
N ILE A 79 -1.85 2.18 -1.28
CA ILE A 79 -0.76 1.21 -1.52
C ILE A 79 -0.49 0.39 -0.27
N LEU A 80 -0.29 1.04 0.87
CA LEU A 80 0.06 0.37 2.11
C LEU A 80 -1.09 -0.52 2.61
N TYR A 81 -2.32 -0.03 2.57
CA TYR A 81 -3.48 -0.81 3.00
C TYR A 81 -3.75 -2.03 2.10
N SER A 82 -3.37 -1.98 0.83
CA SER A 82 -3.51 -3.14 -0.05
C SER A 82 -2.53 -4.26 0.26
N LEU A 83 -1.41 -3.94 0.88
CA LEU A 83 -0.31 -4.87 1.15
C LEU A 83 -0.29 -5.38 2.58
N GLU A 84 -0.76 -4.58 3.54
CA GLU A 84 -0.81 -5.00 4.93
C GLU A 84 -1.94 -6.01 5.15
N SER A 85 -1.61 -7.12 5.80
CA SER A 85 -2.60 -8.15 6.16
C SER A 85 -3.49 -7.67 7.30
N ASP A 86 -2.93 -6.91 8.21
CA ASP A 86 -3.66 -6.28 9.32
C ASP A 86 -3.79 -4.79 9.04
N LYS A 87 -4.96 -4.40 8.59
CA LYS A 87 -5.28 -3.01 8.24
C LYS A 87 -5.51 -2.13 9.46
N GLN A 88 -5.48 -2.71 10.63
CA GLN A 88 -5.73 -2.02 11.87
C GLN A 88 -4.45 -1.86 12.65
N LEU A 89 -4.03 -0.63 12.85
CA LEU A 89 -2.90 -0.33 13.73
C LEU A 89 -3.20 -0.78 15.16
N ILE A 90 -4.44 -0.65 15.57
CA ILE A 90 -4.94 -0.98 16.91
C ILE A 90 -6.26 -1.74 16.75
N LYS A 91 -6.32 -2.94 17.31
CA LYS A 91 -7.46 -3.85 17.14
C LYS A 91 -8.81 -3.30 17.60
N CYS A 92 -8.81 -2.41 18.59
CA CYS A 92 -10.05 -1.85 19.13
C CYS A 92 -10.60 -0.67 18.34
N ILE A 93 -9.90 -0.21 17.29
CA ILE A 93 -10.35 0.88 16.43
C ILE A 93 -10.50 0.32 15.01
N SER A 94 -11.73 0.07 14.60
CA SER A 94 -12.03 -0.37 13.24
C SER A 94 -12.68 0.76 12.45
N HIS A 95 -12.23 0.97 11.24
CA HIS A 95 -12.90 1.83 10.28
C HIS A 95 -13.52 1.00 9.16
N GLY A 96 -14.81 1.16 8.97
CA GLY A 96 -15.48 0.83 7.73
C GLY A 96 -15.72 -0.64 7.43
N SER A 97 -15.47 -1.57 8.33
CA SER A 97 -15.95 -2.93 8.17
C SER A 97 -17.17 -3.19 9.02
N SER A 98 -18.13 -3.90 8.45
CA SER A 98 -19.37 -4.32 9.12
C SER A 98 -19.14 -5.25 10.32
N LYS A 99 -17.94 -5.72 10.53
CA LYS A 99 -17.55 -6.48 11.72
C LYS A 99 -17.02 -5.53 12.77
N LYS A 100 -17.91 -5.10 13.65
CA LYS A 100 -17.55 -4.39 14.87
C LYS A 100 -16.72 -5.33 15.74
N ILE A 101 -15.43 -5.11 15.83
CA ILE A 101 -14.63 -5.68 16.91
C ILE A 101 -14.99 -4.87 18.14
N ILE A 102 -15.96 -5.36 18.89
CA ILE A 102 -16.39 -4.71 20.13
C ILE A 102 -15.40 -5.13 21.19
N CYS A 103 -14.52 -4.21 21.58
CA CYS A 103 -13.77 -4.38 22.82
C CYS A 103 -14.77 -4.23 23.96
N SER A 104 -14.80 -5.21 24.87
CA SER A 104 -15.69 -5.20 26.04
C SER A 104 -15.52 -3.97 26.93
N ARG A 105 -14.38 -3.27 26.81
CA ARG A 105 -14.05 -2.06 27.59
C ARG A 105 -14.18 -0.76 26.78
N GLU A 106 -14.80 -0.80 25.62
CA GLU A 106 -14.89 0.35 24.70
C GLU A 106 -15.37 1.63 25.40
N LYS A 107 -16.42 1.51 26.21
CA LYS A 107 -17.02 2.67 26.92
C LYS A 107 -16.24 3.13 28.15
N GLN A 108 -15.31 2.33 28.65
CA GLN A 108 -14.59 2.56 29.91
C GLN A 108 -13.07 2.70 29.73
N CYS A 109 -12.57 2.61 28.51
CA CYS A 109 -11.14 2.61 28.23
C CYS A 109 -10.59 4.03 28.14
N TYR A 110 -9.81 4.44 29.11
CA TYR A 110 -9.14 5.74 29.10
C TYR A 110 -8.05 5.88 28.04
N ALA A 111 -7.51 4.76 27.54
CA ALA A 111 -6.50 4.76 26.48
C ALA A 111 -7.10 4.92 25.07
N ARG A 112 -8.40 4.66 24.90
CA ARG A 112 -9.06 4.70 23.58
C ARG A 112 -8.91 6.05 22.86
N PRO A 113 -9.06 7.21 23.51
CA PRO A 113 -8.85 8.49 22.82
C PRO A 113 -7.45 8.65 22.23
N LEU A 114 -6.42 8.13 22.93
CA LEU A 114 -5.05 8.13 22.40
C LEU A 114 -4.93 7.25 21.17
N TRP A 115 -5.46 6.05 21.23
CA TRP A 115 -5.42 5.10 20.08
C TRP A 115 -6.13 5.67 18.87
N LYS A 116 -7.29 6.28 19.08
CA LYS A 116 -8.04 6.93 18.02
C LYS A 116 -7.25 8.09 17.40
N LYS A 117 -6.63 8.91 18.23
CA LYS A 117 -5.81 10.04 17.76
C LYS A 117 -4.63 9.59 16.90
N ILE A 118 -3.91 8.54 17.32
CA ILE A 118 -2.80 7.96 16.55
C ILE A 118 -3.30 7.41 15.21
N HIS A 119 -4.38 6.65 15.24
CA HIS A 119 -4.98 6.07 14.05
C HIS A 119 -5.41 7.15 13.03
N ASP A 120 -6.13 8.15 13.50
CA ASP A 120 -6.60 9.26 12.65
C ASP A 120 -5.43 10.07 12.09
N SER A 121 -4.40 10.32 12.89
CA SER A 121 -3.19 11.04 12.44
C SER A 121 -2.44 10.27 11.35
N LEU A 122 -2.28 8.95 11.50
CA LEU A 122 -1.66 8.11 10.48
C LEU A 122 -2.47 8.11 9.19
N ASN A 123 -3.78 7.88 9.28
CA ASN A 123 -4.65 7.88 8.11
C ASN A 123 -4.63 9.21 7.39
N LYS A 124 -4.67 10.31 8.13
CA LYS A 124 -4.59 11.65 7.55
C LYS A 124 -3.27 11.84 6.80
N THR A 125 -2.15 11.47 7.40
CA THR A 125 -0.83 11.58 6.77
C THR A 125 -0.75 10.72 5.52
N LEU A 126 -1.11 9.44 5.61
CA LEU A 126 -1.02 8.51 4.48
C LEU A 126 -1.94 8.89 3.32
N ASN A 127 -3.09 9.49 3.62
CA ASN A 127 -4.04 9.92 2.60
C ASN A 127 -3.76 11.32 2.04
N SER A 128 -2.87 12.08 2.66
CA SER A 128 -2.44 13.39 2.17
C SER A 128 -1.29 13.34 1.17
N ILE A 129 -0.57 12.21 1.12
CA ILE A 129 0.59 12.02 0.25
C ILE A 129 0.19 11.16 -0.94
N THR A 130 0.46 11.66 -2.14
CA THR A 130 0.22 10.90 -3.38
C THR A 130 1.52 10.27 -3.88
N LEU A 131 1.39 9.30 -4.78
CA LEU A 131 2.55 8.70 -5.43
C LEU A 131 3.34 9.76 -6.24
N ALA A 132 2.66 10.76 -6.81
CA ALA A 132 3.30 11.86 -7.51
C ALA A 132 4.22 12.68 -6.59
N ASP A 133 3.84 12.85 -5.33
CA ASP A 133 4.67 13.58 -4.36
C ASP A 133 5.98 12.87 -4.07
N LEU A 134 6.01 11.55 -4.15
CA LEU A 134 7.21 10.76 -3.88
C LEU A 134 8.22 10.78 -5.03
N ILE A 135 7.79 11.08 -6.23
CA ILE A 135 8.63 11.04 -7.44
C ILE A 135 9.03 12.42 -7.96
N LYS A 136 8.73 13.44 -7.22
CA LYS A 136 9.18 14.82 -7.57
C LYS A 136 10.68 14.94 -7.58
#